data_9b7fc10eb66370e9c7f6643efbedef58
#
_entry.id   9b7fc10eb66370e9c7f6643efbedef58
#
_cell.length_a   1.000
_cell.length_b   1.000
_cell.length_c   1.000
_cell.angle_alpha   90.00
_cell.angle_beta   90.00
_cell.angle_gamma   90.00
#
_symmetry.space_group_name_H-M   'P 1'
#
loop_
_entity.id
_entity.type
_entity.pdbx_description
1 polymer ?
#
loop_
_entity_poly.entity_id
_entity_poly.type
_entity_poly.pdbx_seq_one_letter_code
_entity_poly.pdbx_strand_id
1 'polypeptide(L)'
;MTDLTRVATDLRCDILRMIAEAKSGHPGGSLSCADILTSLYFGGVLKHDPKNPKMEGRDWFFLAKGHAAPALYAALAHAGYFPVEELMTLRKLGTRLQGHPDCNLCPGVEVSTGSLGQGLSIAAGTACGLALDGKEGSVFALLGDGECEEGQVWEAAMFSAHRKLDNLTAIIDHNGLQIDGKVTEVCSPEDLGVKFEAFGWDVRHVNGHDIDALIEVLNACKSSRDGKPHAVIAETVKGKGVSFMENEAGWHGKAPSAEQLEAALAELEAACDEEVCRG
;
A
#
# COMPACT_ATOMS: atom_id res chain seq x y z
N MET A 1 16.89 4.49 17.04
CA MET A 1 15.81 4.67 16.05
C MET A 1 15.78 3.41 15.19
N THR A 2 14.62 2.93 14.80
CA THR A 2 14.50 1.79 13.87
C THR A 2 15.02 2.26 12.52
N ASP A 3 15.89 1.49 11.91
CA ASP A 3 16.35 1.76 10.55
C ASP A 3 15.23 1.38 9.57
N LEU A 4 14.55 2.38 9.03
CA LEU A 4 13.40 2.18 8.15
C LEU A 4 13.81 1.65 6.78
N THR A 5 15.01 1.95 6.30
CA THR A 5 15.58 1.37 5.08
C THR A 5 15.72 -0.14 5.23
N ARG A 6 16.27 -0.58 6.37
CA ARG A 6 16.37 -2.02 6.66
C ARG A 6 14.99 -2.68 6.74
N VAL A 7 14.01 -2.04 7.40
CA VAL A 7 12.64 -2.55 7.45
C VAL A 7 12.06 -2.71 6.05
N ALA A 8 12.17 -1.70 5.19
CA ALA A 8 11.65 -1.75 3.82
C ALA A 8 12.30 -2.90 3.01
N THR A 9 13.61 -3.13 3.22
CA THR A 9 14.34 -4.25 2.60
C THR A 9 13.83 -5.59 3.11
N ASP A 10 13.67 -5.75 4.42
CA ASP A 10 13.15 -6.98 5.02
C ASP A 10 11.74 -7.31 4.50
N LEU A 11 10.86 -6.29 4.39
CA LEU A 11 9.54 -6.47 3.79
C LEU A 11 9.65 -6.97 2.34
N ARG A 12 10.52 -6.39 1.50
CA ARG A 12 10.74 -6.82 0.11
C ARG A 12 11.26 -8.25 0.03
N CYS A 13 12.21 -8.62 0.87
CA CYS A 13 12.72 -9.98 0.95
C CYS A 13 11.62 -10.99 1.28
N ASP A 14 10.78 -10.68 2.26
CA ASP A 14 9.70 -11.58 2.67
C ASP A 14 8.56 -11.63 1.66
N ILE A 15 8.24 -10.53 0.96
CA ILE A 15 7.33 -10.52 -0.19
C ILE A 15 7.79 -11.53 -1.24
N LEU A 16 9.07 -11.51 -1.61
CA LEU A 16 9.61 -12.42 -2.62
C LEU A 16 9.65 -13.86 -2.14
N ARG A 17 10.07 -14.11 -0.90
CA ARG A 17 10.11 -15.45 -0.29
C ARG A 17 8.73 -16.11 -0.25
N MET A 18 7.71 -15.38 0.26
CA MET A 18 6.36 -15.94 0.36
C MET A 18 5.72 -16.18 -1.02
N ILE A 19 5.97 -15.31 -2.01
CA ILE A 19 5.46 -15.47 -3.38
C ILE A 19 6.13 -16.65 -4.07
N ALA A 20 7.45 -16.81 -3.90
CA ALA A 20 8.21 -17.93 -4.47
C ALA A 20 7.74 -19.27 -3.85
N GLU A 21 7.60 -19.35 -2.53
CA GLU A 21 7.08 -20.53 -1.82
C GLU A 21 5.67 -20.90 -2.28
N ALA A 22 4.79 -19.91 -2.44
CA ALA A 22 3.43 -20.10 -2.92
C ALA A 22 3.36 -20.43 -4.42
N LYS A 23 4.42 -20.20 -5.17
CA LYS A 23 4.47 -20.26 -6.66
C LYS A 23 3.37 -19.44 -7.32
N SER A 24 2.87 -18.43 -6.63
CA SER A 24 1.74 -17.60 -7.06
C SER A 24 1.69 -16.32 -6.24
N GLY A 25 1.47 -15.17 -6.89
CA GLY A 25 1.35 -13.87 -6.23
C GLY A 25 1.72 -12.74 -7.16
N HIS A 26 1.71 -11.52 -6.61
CA HIS A 26 1.91 -10.29 -7.38
C HIS A 26 3.13 -9.53 -6.84
N PRO A 27 4.36 -9.88 -7.29
CA PRO A 27 5.57 -9.23 -6.77
C PRO A 27 5.67 -7.75 -7.17
N GLY A 28 5.40 -7.40 -8.44
CA GLY A 28 5.63 -6.04 -8.94
C GLY A 28 4.94 -4.97 -8.11
N GLY A 29 3.61 -5.07 -7.94
CA GLY A 29 2.83 -4.11 -7.16
C GLY A 29 2.98 -4.25 -5.64
N SER A 30 3.56 -5.35 -5.14
CA SER A 30 3.91 -5.50 -3.74
C SER A 30 5.24 -4.80 -3.41
N LEU A 31 6.24 -4.93 -4.31
CA LEU A 31 7.54 -4.29 -4.15
C LEU A 31 7.46 -2.76 -4.29
N SER A 32 6.60 -2.24 -5.20
CA SER A 32 6.46 -0.80 -5.41
C SER A 32 5.99 -0.06 -4.16
N CYS A 33 5.10 -0.67 -3.37
CA CYS A 33 4.51 0.00 -2.21
C CYS A 33 5.16 -0.36 -0.85
N ALA A 34 6.30 -1.06 -0.84
CA ALA A 34 6.95 -1.45 0.40
C ALA A 34 7.36 -0.25 1.26
N ASP A 35 7.91 0.83 0.67
CA ASP A 35 8.31 2.04 1.39
C ASP A 35 7.09 2.81 1.94
N ILE A 36 5.97 2.81 1.19
CA ILE A 36 4.70 3.40 1.64
C ILE A 36 4.20 2.67 2.89
N LEU A 37 4.21 1.32 2.89
CA LEU A 37 3.80 0.53 4.05
C LEU A 37 4.79 0.67 5.21
N THR A 38 6.09 0.76 4.92
CA THR A 38 7.12 1.05 5.93
C THR A 38 6.85 2.38 6.62
N SER A 39 6.59 3.44 5.86
CA SER A 39 6.26 4.77 6.39
C SER A 39 5.01 4.75 7.26
N LEU A 40 3.96 4.05 6.83
CA LEU A 40 2.70 3.94 7.54
C LEU A 40 2.85 3.17 8.86
N TYR A 41 3.39 1.95 8.85
CA TYR A 41 3.40 1.05 10.00
C TYR A 41 4.59 1.26 10.94
N PHE A 42 5.74 1.73 10.44
CA PHE A 42 6.98 1.84 11.23
C PHE A 42 7.49 3.28 11.35
N GLY A 43 7.06 4.19 10.46
CA GLY A 43 7.39 5.62 10.51
C GLY A 43 6.52 6.44 11.47
N GLY A 44 5.65 5.80 12.25
CA GLY A 44 4.80 6.49 13.24
C GLY A 44 3.61 7.25 12.65
N VAL A 45 3.26 7.03 11.39
CA VAL A 45 2.09 7.65 10.74
C VAL A 45 0.79 7.03 11.24
N LEU A 46 0.66 5.69 11.19
CA LEU A 46 -0.52 4.99 11.69
C LEU A 46 -0.49 4.84 13.20
N LYS A 47 -1.58 5.25 13.85
CA LYS A 47 -1.86 4.90 15.24
C LYS A 47 -2.52 3.53 15.28
N HIS A 48 -1.75 2.50 15.57
CA HIS A 48 -2.20 1.11 15.60
C HIS A 48 -1.59 0.36 16.80
N ASP A 49 -2.20 -0.77 17.19
CA ASP A 49 -1.67 -1.66 18.23
C ASP A 49 -1.87 -3.11 17.78
N PRO A 50 -0.79 -3.85 17.45
CA PRO A 50 -0.89 -5.24 17.03
C PRO A 50 -1.44 -6.18 18.11
N LYS A 51 -1.33 -5.81 19.41
CA LYS A 51 -1.89 -6.57 20.53
C LYS A 51 -3.37 -6.27 20.76
N ASN A 52 -3.85 -5.13 20.25
CA ASN A 52 -5.25 -4.74 20.30
C ASN A 52 -5.67 -4.16 18.93
N PRO A 53 -5.82 -5.01 17.89
CA PRO A 53 -6.11 -4.56 16.52
C PRO A 53 -7.40 -3.75 16.37
N LYS A 54 -8.29 -3.82 17.35
CA LYS A 54 -9.56 -3.08 17.39
C LYS A 54 -9.55 -1.93 18.40
N MET A 55 -8.36 -1.46 18.77
CA MET A 55 -8.18 -0.33 19.69
C MET A 55 -9.07 0.87 19.28
N GLU A 56 -9.76 1.45 20.24
CA GLU A 56 -10.55 2.66 19.99
C GLU A 56 -9.64 3.86 19.68
N GLY A 57 -10.07 4.70 18.75
CA GLY A 57 -9.29 5.86 18.29
C GLY A 57 -8.02 5.48 17.51
N ARG A 58 -7.93 4.25 16.97
CA ARG A 58 -6.89 3.88 16.01
C ARG A 58 -7.13 4.55 14.66
N ASP A 59 -6.09 4.57 13.85
CA ASP A 59 -6.23 4.86 12.42
C ASP A 59 -6.64 3.59 11.65
N TRP A 60 -7.13 3.78 10.44
CA TRP A 60 -7.62 2.73 9.57
C TRP A 60 -6.81 2.70 8.28
N PHE A 61 -6.36 1.53 7.88
CA PHE A 61 -5.64 1.35 6.62
C PHE A 61 -6.36 0.34 5.72
N PHE A 62 -6.61 0.73 4.47
CA PHE A 62 -7.26 -0.10 3.45
C PHE A 62 -6.31 -0.30 2.27
N LEU A 63 -5.91 -1.55 2.03
CA LEU A 63 -5.19 -1.92 0.81
C LEU A 63 -6.21 -2.11 -0.32
N ALA A 64 -6.55 -1.03 -1.05
CA ALA A 64 -7.53 -1.08 -2.14
C ALA A 64 -7.06 -1.99 -3.28
N LYS A 65 -5.79 -1.89 -3.68
CA LYS A 65 -5.14 -2.81 -4.61
C LYS A 65 -4.83 -4.17 -3.94
N GLY A 66 -5.89 -4.92 -3.62
CA GLY A 66 -5.81 -6.12 -2.80
C GLY A 66 -4.87 -7.22 -3.31
N HIS A 67 -4.50 -7.19 -4.59
CA HIS A 67 -3.51 -8.11 -5.16
C HIS A 67 -2.10 -7.91 -4.56
N ALA A 68 -1.78 -6.72 -4.01
CA ALA A 68 -0.56 -6.46 -3.26
C ALA A 68 -0.61 -6.99 -1.80
N ALA A 69 -1.51 -7.94 -1.50
CA ALA A 69 -1.61 -8.60 -0.20
C ALA A 69 -0.28 -9.06 0.39
N PRO A 70 0.70 -9.60 -0.39
CA PRO A 70 2.00 -9.97 0.16
C PRO A 70 2.71 -8.82 0.89
N ALA A 71 2.62 -7.58 0.36
CA ALA A 71 3.22 -6.43 1.02
C ALA A 71 2.52 -6.10 2.35
N LEU A 72 1.19 -6.13 2.37
CA LEU A 72 0.43 -5.91 3.61
C LEU A 72 0.72 -7.00 4.64
N TYR A 73 0.79 -8.26 4.23
CA TYR A 73 1.08 -9.36 5.15
C TYR A 73 2.48 -9.25 5.75
N ALA A 74 3.50 -8.90 4.93
CA ALA A 74 4.83 -8.63 5.44
C ALA A 74 4.81 -7.50 6.47
N ALA A 75 4.18 -6.35 6.16
CA ALA A 75 4.08 -5.24 7.09
C ALA A 75 3.37 -5.61 8.39
N LEU A 76 2.24 -6.33 8.33
CA LEU A 76 1.50 -6.76 9.51
C LEU A 76 2.28 -7.76 10.37
N ALA A 77 2.99 -8.73 9.76
CA ALA A 77 3.82 -9.69 10.48
C ALA A 77 4.97 -8.98 11.22
N HIS A 78 5.73 -8.13 10.52
CA HIS A 78 6.81 -7.36 11.12
C HIS A 78 6.33 -6.35 12.18
N ALA A 79 5.11 -5.81 12.04
CA ALA A 79 4.48 -4.99 13.07
C ALA A 79 3.98 -5.82 14.28
N GLY A 80 3.98 -7.15 14.21
CA GLY A 80 3.65 -8.04 15.32
C GLY A 80 2.19 -8.47 15.43
N TYR A 81 1.41 -8.37 14.37
CA TYR A 81 0.02 -8.86 14.34
C TYR A 81 -0.07 -10.40 14.32
N PHE A 82 0.93 -11.06 13.73
CA PHE A 82 1.11 -12.51 13.72
C PHE A 82 2.59 -12.86 13.47
N PRO A 83 3.03 -14.10 13.73
CA PRO A 83 4.43 -14.50 13.55
C PRO A 83 4.90 -14.39 12.10
N VAL A 84 6.13 -13.90 11.89
CA VAL A 84 6.74 -13.73 10.56
C VAL A 84 6.85 -15.06 9.80
N GLU A 85 7.05 -16.16 10.51
CA GLU A 85 7.14 -17.51 9.94
C GLU A 85 5.85 -17.93 9.21
N GLU A 86 4.69 -17.38 9.60
CA GLU A 86 3.42 -17.64 8.92
C GLU A 86 3.40 -17.11 7.47
N LEU A 87 4.26 -16.15 7.11
CA LEU A 87 4.35 -15.63 5.74
C LEU A 87 4.56 -16.74 4.71
N MET A 88 5.28 -17.80 5.08
CA MET A 88 5.52 -18.96 4.22
C MET A 88 4.26 -19.84 4.00
N THR A 89 3.13 -19.46 4.57
CA THR A 89 1.84 -20.13 4.34
C THR A 89 0.95 -19.42 3.32
N LEU A 90 1.45 -18.38 2.65
CA LEU A 90 0.69 -17.62 1.65
C LEU A 90 -0.04 -18.56 0.67
N ARG A 91 -1.37 -18.36 0.49
CA ARG A 91 -2.23 -19.13 -0.43
C ARG A 91 -2.32 -20.64 -0.16
N LYS A 92 -1.78 -21.16 0.95
CA LYS A 92 -1.97 -22.57 1.34
C LYS A 92 -3.38 -22.78 1.90
N LEU A 93 -3.90 -23.98 1.76
CA LEU A 93 -5.23 -24.32 2.30
C LEU A 93 -5.26 -24.14 3.81
N GLY A 94 -6.25 -23.44 4.32
CA GLY A 94 -6.45 -23.21 5.76
C GLY A 94 -5.62 -22.07 6.36
N THR A 95 -4.75 -21.40 5.58
CA THR A 95 -4.02 -20.22 6.05
C THR A 95 -4.93 -19.00 6.19
N ARG A 96 -4.54 -18.07 7.05
CA ARG A 96 -5.13 -16.72 7.10
C ARG A 96 -4.65 -15.82 5.96
N LEU A 97 -3.53 -16.17 5.31
CA LEU A 97 -2.87 -15.37 4.27
C LEU A 97 -3.38 -15.76 2.87
N GLN A 98 -4.60 -15.33 2.58
CA GLN A 98 -5.28 -15.58 1.31
C GLN A 98 -4.62 -14.80 0.16
N GLY A 99 -4.96 -15.11 -1.09
CA GLY A 99 -4.43 -14.42 -2.28
C GLY A 99 -4.80 -12.94 -2.36
N HIS A 100 -5.89 -12.55 -1.71
CA HIS A 100 -6.31 -11.18 -1.41
C HIS A 100 -6.66 -11.10 0.07
N PRO A 101 -6.54 -9.92 0.71
CA PRO A 101 -6.77 -9.80 2.15
C PRO A 101 -8.19 -10.19 2.55
N ASP A 102 -8.32 -10.96 3.62
CA ASP A 102 -9.60 -11.32 4.24
C ASP A 102 -9.63 -10.85 5.69
N CYS A 103 -10.50 -9.90 5.99
CA CYS A 103 -10.63 -9.28 7.32
C CYS A 103 -11.21 -10.22 8.39
N ASN A 104 -11.83 -11.33 7.99
CA ASN A 104 -12.34 -12.33 8.92
C ASN A 104 -11.25 -13.30 9.40
N LEU A 105 -10.15 -13.41 8.65
CA LEU A 105 -9.08 -14.36 8.91
C LEU A 105 -7.81 -13.72 9.43
N CYS A 106 -7.43 -12.56 8.89
CA CYS A 106 -6.14 -11.95 9.16
C CYS A 106 -6.26 -10.72 10.08
N PRO A 107 -5.68 -10.75 11.30
CA PRO A 107 -5.68 -9.60 12.20
C PRO A 107 -4.91 -8.44 11.57
N GLY A 108 -5.42 -7.22 11.76
CA GLY A 108 -4.85 -6.01 11.14
C GLY A 108 -5.36 -5.73 9.73
N VAL A 109 -6.06 -6.67 9.09
CA VAL A 109 -6.80 -6.42 7.85
C VAL A 109 -8.17 -5.84 8.18
N GLU A 110 -8.43 -4.61 7.77
CA GLU A 110 -9.68 -3.90 8.12
C GLU A 110 -10.85 -4.28 7.22
N VAL A 111 -10.60 -4.63 5.97
CA VAL A 111 -11.61 -5.04 5.00
C VAL A 111 -11.05 -6.03 4.00
N SER A 112 -11.88 -6.97 3.55
CA SER A 112 -11.53 -7.86 2.44
C SER A 112 -11.55 -7.07 1.13
N THR A 113 -10.44 -7.12 0.37
CA THR A 113 -10.28 -6.40 -0.90
C THR A 113 -9.85 -7.37 -2.03
N GLY A 114 -9.76 -6.84 -3.26
CA GLY A 114 -9.40 -7.62 -4.45
C GLY A 114 -10.23 -7.23 -5.67
N SER A 115 -11.47 -6.76 -5.46
CA SER A 115 -12.25 -6.09 -6.49
C SER A 115 -11.77 -4.64 -6.57
N LEU A 116 -11.00 -4.30 -7.61
CA LEU A 116 -10.41 -2.98 -7.78
C LEU A 116 -11.49 -1.89 -7.86
N GLY A 117 -11.14 -0.69 -7.41
CA GLY A 117 -12.04 0.47 -7.35
C GLY A 117 -12.94 0.51 -6.11
N GLN A 118 -13.16 -0.61 -5.41
CA GLN A 118 -14.07 -0.67 -4.25
C GLN A 118 -13.46 -0.06 -2.98
N GLY A 119 -12.13 -0.19 -2.83
CA GLY A 119 -11.44 0.15 -1.59
C GLY A 119 -11.60 1.61 -1.16
N LEU A 120 -11.57 2.57 -2.09
CA LEU A 120 -11.75 3.99 -1.78
C LEU A 120 -13.16 4.29 -1.29
N SER A 121 -14.19 3.66 -1.86
CA SER A 121 -15.58 3.82 -1.41
C SER A 121 -15.77 3.33 0.02
N ILE A 122 -15.15 2.18 0.36
CA ILE A 122 -15.21 1.62 1.72
C ILE A 122 -14.47 2.54 2.70
N ALA A 123 -13.30 3.03 2.32
CA ALA A 123 -12.53 4.00 3.11
C ALA A 123 -13.32 5.29 3.35
N ALA A 124 -13.95 5.84 2.32
CA ALA A 124 -14.81 7.01 2.42
C ALA A 124 -16.01 6.77 3.34
N GLY A 125 -16.63 5.60 3.26
CA GLY A 125 -17.71 5.18 4.16
C GLY A 125 -17.25 5.13 5.62
N THR A 126 -16.05 4.58 5.87
CA THR A 126 -15.44 4.52 7.21
C THR A 126 -15.12 5.91 7.75
N ALA A 127 -14.49 6.77 6.93
CA ALA A 127 -14.18 8.15 7.30
C ALA A 127 -15.45 8.95 7.65
N CYS A 128 -16.49 8.78 6.85
CA CYS A 128 -17.81 9.38 7.10
C CYS A 128 -18.43 8.84 8.41
N GLY A 129 -18.36 7.55 8.66
CA GLY A 129 -18.85 6.93 9.89
C GLY A 129 -18.15 7.46 11.13
N LEU A 130 -16.81 7.56 11.11
CA LEU A 130 -16.05 8.16 12.21
C LEU A 130 -16.46 9.61 12.48
N ALA A 131 -16.62 10.41 11.42
CA ALA A 131 -17.06 11.80 11.54
C ALA A 131 -18.49 11.91 12.13
N LEU A 132 -19.42 11.06 11.71
CA LEU A 132 -20.80 11.02 12.23
C LEU A 132 -20.86 10.59 13.69
N ASP A 133 -20.00 9.65 14.09
CA ASP A 133 -19.92 9.17 15.48
C ASP A 133 -19.13 10.12 16.39
N GLY A 134 -18.53 11.19 15.85
CA GLY A 134 -17.63 12.08 16.58
C GLY A 134 -16.35 11.38 17.09
N LYS A 135 -15.92 10.32 16.41
CA LYS A 135 -14.74 9.54 16.78
C LYS A 135 -13.48 10.07 16.10
N GLU A 136 -12.38 10.02 16.84
CA GLU A 136 -11.06 10.26 16.29
C GLU A 136 -10.60 9.10 15.39
N GLY A 137 -9.61 9.37 14.55
CA GLY A 137 -8.96 8.42 13.66
C GLY A 137 -8.91 8.93 12.22
N SER A 138 -7.79 8.68 11.59
CA SER A 138 -7.58 8.95 10.17
C SER A 138 -7.74 7.66 9.36
N VAL A 139 -8.17 7.81 8.12
CA VAL A 139 -8.40 6.70 7.21
C VAL A 139 -7.47 6.84 6.02
N PHE A 140 -6.69 5.81 5.75
CA PHE A 140 -5.75 5.74 4.62
C PHE A 140 -6.19 4.62 3.68
N ALA A 141 -6.24 4.89 2.38
CA ALA A 141 -6.50 3.91 1.34
C ALA A 141 -5.35 3.90 0.32
N LEU A 142 -4.75 2.75 0.08
CA LEU A 142 -3.67 2.58 -0.91
C LEU A 142 -4.24 1.97 -2.19
N LEU A 143 -4.25 2.76 -3.25
CA LEU A 143 -4.73 2.40 -4.57
C LEU A 143 -3.55 2.19 -5.54
N GLY A 144 -3.79 1.47 -6.64
CA GLY A 144 -2.92 1.51 -7.81
C GLY A 144 -3.37 2.57 -8.81
N ASP A 145 -2.45 3.04 -9.65
CA ASP A 145 -2.76 3.96 -10.74
C ASP A 145 -3.72 3.36 -11.77
N GLY A 146 -3.48 2.12 -12.22
CA GLY A 146 -4.41 1.39 -13.08
C GLY A 146 -5.76 1.10 -12.40
N GLU A 147 -5.80 0.96 -11.06
CA GLU A 147 -7.05 0.86 -10.31
C GLU A 147 -7.90 2.13 -10.44
N CYS A 148 -7.27 3.29 -10.63
CA CYS A 148 -7.96 4.56 -10.81
C CYS A 148 -8.69 4.69 -12.17
N GLU A 149 -8.60 3.71 -13.06
CA GLU A 149 -9.44 3.59 -14.26
C GLU A 149 -10.88 3.15 -13.93
N GLU A 150 -11.09 2.55 -12.75
CA GLU A 150 -12.41 2.16 -12.29
C GLU A 150 -13.29 3.38 -11.96
N GLY A 151 -14.51 3.44 -12.55
CA GLY A 151 -15.43 4.57 -12.36
C GLY A 151 -15.81 4.83 -10.91
N GLN A 152 -15.87 3.78 -10.08
CA GLN A 152 -16.21 3.88 -8.67
C GLN A 152 -15.18 4.68 -7.85
N VAL A 153 -13.92 4.74 -8.26
CA VAL A 153 -12.91 5.61 -7.64
C VAL A 153 -13.35 7.07 -7.70
N TRP A 154 -13.86 7.50 -8.86
CA TRP A 154 -14.32 8.87 -9.09
C TRP A 154 -15.66 9.19 -8.41
N GLU A 155 -16.56 8.22 -8.31
CA GLU A 155 -17.76 8.34 -7.49
C GLU A 155 -17.40 8.54 -6.01
N ALA A 156 -16.44 7.78 -5.49
CA ALA A 156 -15.94 7.94 -4.12
C ALA A 156 -15.23 9.28 -3.93
N ALA A 157 -14.45 9.73 -4.93
CA ALA A 157 -13.76 11.02 -4.89
C ALA A 157 -14.75 12.18 -4.78
N MET A 158 -15.81 12.18 -5.59
CA MET A 158 -16.87 13.20 -5.55
C MET A 158 -17.61 13.19 -4.21
N PHE A 159 -17.98 12.00 -3.71
CA PHE A 159 -18.64 11.84 -2.42
C PHE A 159 -17.79 12.37 -1.27
N SER A 160 -16.52 12.03 -1.23
CA SER A 160 -15.59 12.39 -0.16
C SER A 160 -15.41 13.92 -0.06
N ALA A 161 -15.24 14.59 -1.21
CA ALA A 161 -15.14 16.04 -1.26
C ALA A 161 -16.44 16.72 -0.85
N HIS A 162 -17.60 16.22 -1.33
CA HIS A 162 -18.92 16.74 -0.95
C HIS A 162 -19.15 16.62 0.57
N ARG A 163 -18.74 15.50 1.18
CA ARG A 163 -18.85 15.23 2.61
C ARG A 163 -17.77 15.88 3.45
N LYS A 164 -16.78 16.53 2.81
CA LYS A 164 -15.65 17.20 3.48
C LYS A 164 -14.86 16.26 4.40
N LEU A 165 -14.56 15.07 3.92
CA LEU A 165 -13.88 14.02 4.69
C LEU A 165 -12.38 14.32 4.83
N ASP A 166 -12.02 15.30 5.63
CA ASP A 166 -10.63 15.71 5.88
C ASP A 166 -9.83 14.73 6.77
N ASN A 167 -10.47 13.66 7.19
CA ASN A 167 -9.86 12.52 7.85
C ASN A 167 -9.55 11.35 6.88
N LEU A 168 -9.75 11.53 5.57
CA LEU A 168 -9.47 10.55 4.53
C LEU A 168 -8.26 10.95 3.69
N THR A 169 -7.31 10.02 3.55
CA THR A 169 -6.16 10.14 2.63
C THR A 169 -6.15 8.96 1.66
N ALA A 170 -6.27 9.23 0.37
CA ALA A 170 -5.98 8.27 -0.70
C ALA A 170 -4.49 8.37 -1.06
N ILE A 171 -3.79 7.24 -1.07
CA ILE A 171 -2.40 7.14 -1.51
C ILE A 171 -2.42 6.38 -2.84
N ILE A 172 -1.91 6.96 -3.90
CA ILE A 172 -1.86 6.35 -5.22
C ILE A 172 -0.44 5.85 -5.46
N ASP A 173 -0.25 4.53 -5.50
CA ASP A 173 0.97 3.88 -5.97
C ASP A 173 1.08 4.08 -7.47
N HIS A 174 1.66 5.22 -7.87
CA HIS A 174 1.78 5.66 -9.25
C HIS A 174 3.04 5.07 -9.87
N ASN A 175 2.96 3.79 -10.27
CA ASN A 175 4.07 3.04 -10.84
C ASN A 175 4.04 2.95 -12.38
N GLY A 176 3.04 3.50 -13.04
CA GLY A 176 2.91 3.62 -14.49
C GLY A 176 2.54 2.34 -15.22
N LEU A 177 2.35 1.20 -14.52
CA LEU A 177 2.16 -0.10 -15.13
C LEU A 177 0.97 -0.86 -14.57
N GLN A 178 0.19 -1.46 -15.44
CA GLN A 178 -0.85 -2.44 -15.11
C GLN A 178 -0.56 -3.80 -15.76
N ILE A 179 -1.53 -4.73 -15.75
CA ILE A 179 -1.35 -6.12 -16.23
C ILE A 179 -0.83 -6.17 -17.66
N ASP A 180 -1.44 -5.40 -18.56
CA ASP A 180 -1.26 -5.48 -20.01
C ASP A 180 -0.20 -4.51 -20.56
N GLY A 181 0.39 -3.67 -19.71
CA GLY A 181 1.40 -2.71 -20.14
C GLY A 181 1.38 -1.40 -19.37
N LYS A 182 1.80 -0.33 -20.04
CA LYS A 182 1.77 1.01 -19.45
C LYS A 182 0.33 1.48 -19.30
N VAL A 183 0.02 2.07 -18.15
CA VAL A 183 -1.30 2.65 -17.86
C VAL A 183 -1.71 3.63 -18.97
N THR A 184 -0.79 4.45 -19.44
CA THR A 184 -1.02 5.43 -20.52
C THR A 184 -1.32 4.82 -21.89
N GLU A 185 -0.99 3.54 -22.10
CA GLU A 185 -1.22 2.84 -23.37
C GLU A 185 -2.48 1.95 -23.32
N VAL A 186 -2.86 1.49 -22.13
CA VAL A 186 -4.02 0.60 -21.95
C VAL A 186 -5.32 1.39 -21.84
N CYS A 187 -5.44 2.26 -20.83
CA CYS A 187 -6.59 3.14 -20.63
C CYS A 187 -6.17 4.32 -19.75
N SER A 188 -5.51 5.31 -20.35
CA SER A 188 -4.91 6.41 -19.57
C SER A 188 -5.95 7.18 -18.75
N PRO A 189 -5.80 7.22 -17.41
CA PRO A 189 -6.58 8.15 -16.60
C PRO A 189 -6.05 9.58 -16.69
N GLU A 190 -5.07 9.87 -17.57
CA GLU A 190 -4.38 11.16 -17.66
C GLU A 190 -3.70 11.52 -16.33
N ASP A 191 -3.58 12.80 -16.03
CA ASP A 191 -3.02 13.28 -14.76
C ASP A 191 -4.00 13.04 -13.60
N LEU A 192 -3.67 12.08 -12.75
CA LEU A 192 -4.48 11.71 -11.58
C LEU A 192 -4.53 12.86 -10.55
N GLY A 193 -3.44 13.59 -10.36
CA GLY A 193 -3.41 14.73 -9.45
C GLY A 193 -4.41 15.80 -9.86
N VAL A 194 -4.38 16.23 -11.12
CA VAL A 194 -5.33 17.19 -11.68
C VAL A 194 -6.79 16.73 -11.55
N LYS A 195 -7.04 15.42 -11.73
CA LYS A 195 -8.40 14.88 -11.56
C LYS A 195 -8.88 14.95 -10.12
N PHE A 196 -8.07 14.53 -9.16
CA PHE A 196 -8.43 14.64 -7.74
C PHE A 196 -8.61 16.10 -7.31
N GLU A 197 -7.77 17.03 -7.79
CA GLU A 197 -7.96 18.47 -7.57
C GLU A 197 -9.28 18.97 -8.12
N ALA A 198 -9.66 18.55 -9.34
CA ALA A 198 -10.93 18.93 -9.96
C ALA A 198 -12.15 18.42 -9.18
N PHE A 199 -12.03 17.32 -8.41
CA PHE A 199 -13.03 16.86 -7.45
C PHE A 199 -12.98 17.59 -6.10
N GLY A 200 -12.01 18.50 -5.88
CA GLY A 200 -11.92 19.31 -4.65
C GLY A 200 -11.05 18.73 -3.55
N TRP A 201 -10.18 17.77 -3.88
CA TRP A 201 -9.19 17.20 -2.96
C TRP A 201 -7.96 18.09 -2.79
N ASP A 202 -7.28 18.02 -1.64
CA ASP A 202 -5.92 18.51 -1.46
C ASP A 202 -4.95 17.46 -2.01
N VAL A 203 -4.21 17.81 -3.06
CA VAL A 203 -3.32 16.88 -3.77
C VAL A 203 -1.86 17.17 -3.45
N ARG A 204 -1.10 16.13 -3.20
CA ARG A 204 0.34 16.20 -2.93
C ARG A 204 1.08 15.14 -3.74
N HIS A 205 2.24 15.51 -4.24
CA HIS A 205 3.15 14.62 -4.96
C HIS A 205 4.36 14.31 -4.09
N VAL A 206 4.82 13.05 -4.12
CA VAL A 206 5.99 12.61 -3.36
C VAL A 206 6.73 11.51 -4.11
N ASN A 207 8.06 11.46 -3.95
CA ASN A 207 8.82 10.27 -4.32
C ASN A 207 8.40 9.12 -3.40
N GLY A 208 7.71 8.12 -3.95
CA GLY A 208 7.18 6.97 -3.19
C GLY A 208 8.25 6.01 -2.67
N HIS A 209 9.54 6.32 -2.89
CA HIS A 209 10.69 5.59 -2.34
C HIS A 209 11.53 6.42 -1.36
N ASP A 210 11.12 7.65 -1.07
CA ASP A 210 11.70 8.49 -0.02
C ASP A 210 10.84 8.36 1.24
N ILE A 211 11.29 7.53 2.18
CA ILE A 211 10.55 7.19 3.40
C ILE A 211 10.32 8.43 4.27
N ASP A 212 11.32 9.31 4.38
CA ASP A 212 11.21 10.52 5.21
C ASP A 212 10.20 11.50 4.60
N ALA A 213 10.25 11.71 3.28
CA ALA A 213 9.28 12.53 2.57
C ALA A 213 7.85 11.94 2.64
N LEU A 214 7.71 10.62 2.57
CA LEU A 214 6.43 9.93 2.76
C LEU A 214 5.87 10.18 4.17
N ILE A 215 6.69 10.03 5.21
CA ILE A 215 6.29 10.28 6.60
C ILE A 215 5.84 11.74 6.78
N GLU A 216 6.59 12.69 6.24
CA GLU A 216 6.26 14.11 6.31
C GLU A 216 4.91 14.40 5.65
N VAL A 217 4.73 13.98 4.39
CA VAL A 217 3.50 14.28 3.64
C VAL A 217 2.27 13.59 4.26
N LEU A 218 2.40 12.33 4.70
CA LEU A 218 1.29 11.59 5.28
C LEU A 218 0.87 12.17 6.65
N ASN A 219 1.82 12.61 7.48
CA ASN A 219 1.52 13.31 8.73
C ASN A 219 0.91 14.69 8.48
N ALA A 220 1.34 15.41 7.44
CA ALA A 220 0.74 16.67 7.05
C ALA A 220 -0.74 16.48 6.62
N CYS A 221 -1.05 15.45 5.82
CA CYS A 221 -2.42 15.09 5.48
C CYS A 221 -3.23 14.72 6.74
N LYS A 222 -2.66 13.87 7.59
CA LYS A 222 -3.29 13.43 8.84
C LYS A 222 -3.64 14.59 9.77
N SER A 223 -2.84 15.64 9.77
CA SER A 223 -2.99 16.79 10.67
C SER A 223 -3.89 17.88 10.10
N SER A 224 -4.13 17.90 8.79
CA SER A 224 -5.00 18.87 8.14
C SER A 224 -6.46 18.61 8.49
N ARG A 225 -7.20 19.67 8.79
CA ARG A 225 -8.64 19.64 9.10
C ARG A 225 -9.33 20.83 8.45
N ASP A 226 -9.12 20.99 7.13
CA ASP A 226 -9.64 22.11 6.35
C ASP A 226 -10.91 21.77 5.56
N GLY A 227 -11.46 20.59 5.78
CA GLY A 227 -12.66 20.09 5.13
C GLY A 227 -12.41 19.53 3.73
N LYS A 228 -11.17 19.18 3.39
CA LYS A 228 -10.81 18.53 2.13
C LYS A 228 -10.22 17.15 2.37
N PRO A 229 -10.66 16.11 1.65
CA PRO A 229 -9.93 14.86 1.60
C PRO A 229 -8.57 15.05 0.89
N HIS A 230 -7.60 14.17 1.19
CA HIS A 230 -6.24 14.26 0.69
C HIS A 230 -5.93 13.17 -0.31
N ALA A 231 -5.25 13.49 -1.42
CA ALA A 231 -4.70 12.54 -2.36
C ALA A 231 -3.17 12.72 -2.43
N VAL A 232 -2.44 11.64 -2.14
CA VAL A 232 -0.98 11.58 -2.24
C VAL A 232 -0.62 10.76 -3.46
N ILE A 233 -0.09 11.41 -4.49
CA ILE A 233 0.43 10.74 -5.69
C ILE A 233 1.87 10.35 -5.37
N ALA A 234 2.08 9.08 -5.04
CA ALA A 234 3.39 8.53 -4.73
C ALA A 234 4.02 7.95 -6.00
N GLU A 235 5.01 8.66 -6.54
CA GLU A 235 5.76 8.20 -7.70
C GLU A 235 6.64 7.02 -7.32
N THR A 236 6.34 5.85 -7.88
CA THR A 236 7.00 4.60 -7.54
C THR A 236 7.50 3.84 -8.77
N VAL A 237 8.25 2.78 -8.52
CA VAL A 237 8.76 1.87 -9.55
C VAL A 237 8.16 0.49 -9.30
N LYS A 238 7.39 -0.04 -10.25
CA LYS A 238 6.89 -1.41 -10.18
C LYS A 238 8.07 -2.39 -10.14
N GLY A 239 8.08 -3.30 -9.16
CA GLY A 239 9.18 -4.24 -8.99
C GLY A 239 10.41 -3.66 -8.29
N LYS A 240 10.27 -2.55 -7.55
CA LYS A 240 11.35 -1.79 -6.89
C LYS A 240 12.35 -2.65 -6.13
N GLY A 241 13.64 -2.40 -6.42
CA GLY A 241 14.78 -3.02 -5.75
C GLY A 241 15.29 -4.31 -6.41
N VAL A 242 14.65 -4.77 -7.49
CA VAL A 242 15.06 -5.97 -8.23
C VAL A 242 15.22 -5.61 -9.71
N SER A 243 16.45 -5.58 -10.20
CA SER A 243 16.79 -5.01 -11.51
C SER A 243 16.01 -5.61 -12.68
N PHE A 244 15.77 -6.92 -12.66
CA PHE A 244 15.02 -7.61 -13.71
C PHE A 244 13.49 -7.57 -13.52
N MET A 245 12.99 -6.95 -12.44
CA MET A 245 11.57 -6.75 -12.18
C MET A 245 11.14 -5.28 -12.34
N GLU A 246 12.07 -4.33 -12.16
CA GLU A 246 11.79 -2.90 -12.23
C GLU A 246 11.25 -2.52 -13.61
N ASN A 247 10.11 -1.84 -13.62
CA ASN A 247 9.41 -1.35 -14.81
C ASN A 247 9.02 -2.45 -15.83
N GLU A 248 8.89 -3.70 -15.39
CA GLU A 248 8.53 -4.83 -16.23
C GLU A 248 7.10 -5.32 -15.90
N ALA A 249 6.15 -5.06 -16.80
CA ALA A 249 4.73 -5.45 -16.64
C ALA A 249 4.56 -6.97 -16.42
N GLY A 250 5.42 -7.79 -17.02
CA GLY A 250 5.38 -9.25 -16.88
C GLY A 250 5.52 -9.77 -15.45
N TRP A 251 6.01 -8.95 -14.51
CA TRP A 251 6.09 -9.27 -13.09
C TRP A 251 4.84 -8.86 -12.30
N HIS A 252 3.77 -8.47 -12.97
CA HIS A 252 2.51 -8.16 -12.27
C HIS A 252 2.01 -9.36 -11.45
N GLY A 253 1.93 -10.55 -12.05
CA GLY A 253 1.36 -11.74 -11.41
C GLY A 253 2.19 -13.01 -11.55
N LYS A 254 3.52 -12.90 -11.68
CA LYS A 254 4.44 -14.01 -11.91
C LYS A 254 5.31 -14.24 -10.68
N ALA A 255 5.32 -15.46 -10.14
CA ALA A 255 6.25 -15.85 -9.08
C ALA A 255 7.68 -16.05 -9.64
N PRO A 256 8.74 -15.65 -8.90
CA PRO A 256 10.13 -15.91 -9.29
C PRO A 256 10.46 -17.40 -9.18
N SER A 257 11.39 -17.88 -10.03
CA SER A 257 12.06 -19.18 -9.84
C SER A 257 12.99 -19.15 -8.62
N ALA A 258 13.54 -20.32 -8.23
CA ALA A 258 14.50 -20.37 -7.12
C ALA A 258 15.74 -19.53 -7.41
N GLU A 259 16.29 -19.62 -8.62
CA GLU A 259 17.46 -18.85 -9.06
C GLU A 259 17.15 -17.33 -9.11
N GLN A 260 15.95 -16.97 -9.58
CA GLN A 260 15.50 -15.58 -9.61
C GLN A 260 15.29 -15.03 -8.20
N LEU A 261 14.77 -15.84 -7.28
CA LEU A 261 14.63 -15.44 -5.88
C LEU A 261 15.99 -15.18 -5.25
N GLU A 262 16.96 -16.08 -5.42
CA GLU A 262 18.31 -15.93 -4.88
C GLU A 262 18.98 -14.64 -5.40
N ALA A 263 18.89 -14.39 -6.70
CA ALA A 263 19.42 -13.18 -7.32
C ALA A 263 18.74 -11.91 -6.78
N ALA A 264 17.41 -11.91 -6.67
CA ALA A 264 16.65 -10.76 -6.16
C ALA A 264 16.98 -10.45 -4.70
N LEU A 265 17.10 -11.47 -3.85
CA LEU A 265 17.48 -11.28 -2.45
C LEU A 265 18.89 -10.72 -2.32
N ALA A 266 19.84 -11.15 -3.15
CA ALA A 266 21.20 -10.63 -3.16
C ALA A 266 21.25 -9.15 -3.59
N GLU A 267 20.44 -8.74 -4.59
CA GLU A 267 20.34 -7.34 -5.01
C GLU A 267 19.78 -6.46 -3.88
N LEU A 268 18.71 -6.90 -3.22
CA LEU A 268 18.06 -6.16 -2.14
C LEU A 268 18.98 -5.96 -0.93
N GLU A 269 19.71 -7.02 -0.52
CA GLU A 269 20.66 -6.92 0.61
C GLU A 269 21.85 -6.02 0.27
N ALA A 270 22.41 -6.13 -0.94
CA ALA A 270 23.53 -5.29 -1.37
C ALA A 270 23.14 -3.80 -1.41
N ALA A 271 21.95 -3.47 -1.91
CA ALA A 271 21.46 -2.10 -1.95
C ALA A 271 21.25 -1.52 -0.54
N CYS A 272 20.73 -2.32 0.38
CA CYS A 272 20.54 -1.91 1.77
C CYS A 272 21.88 -1.59 2.47
N ASP A 273 22.87 -2.45 2.32
CA ASP A 273 24.19 -2.25 2.92
C ASP A 273 24.86 -0.97 2.39
N GLU A 274 24.69 -0.65 1.11
CA GLU A 274 25.21 0.60 0.53
C GLU A 274 24.51 1.84 1.06
N GLU A 275 23.19 1.81 1.26
CA GLU A 275 22.40 2.95 1.79
C GLU A 275 22.73 3.19 3.26
N VAL A 276 22.77 2.13 4.08
CA VAL A 276 23.14 2.21 5.50
C VAL A 276 24.56 2.75 5.70
N CYS A 277 25.50 2.43 4.80
CA CYS A 277 26.86 2.97 4.86
C CYS A 277 26.97 4.44 4.45
N ARG A 278 25.97 5.02 3.80
CA ARG A 278 25.97 6.44 3.35
C ARG A 278 25.27 7.39 4.33
N GLY A 279 24.44 6.89 5.21
CA GLY A 279 23.67 7.66 6.23
C GLY A 279 24.41 7.73 7.55
#